data_e346a11e0365b7d2e3e5e51cb257c1d3
#
_entry.id   e346a11e0365b7d2e3e5e51cb257c1d3
#
_cell.length_a   1.000
_cell.length_b   1.000
_cell.length_c   1.000
_cell.angle_alpha   90.00
_cell.angle_beta   90.00
_cell.angle_gamma   90.00
#
_symmetry.space_group_name_H-M   'P 1'
#
loop_
_entity.id
_entity.type
_entity.pdbx_description
1 polymer ?
#
loop_
_entity_poly.entity_id
_entity_poly.type
_entity_poly.pdbx_seq_one_letter_code
_entity_poly.pdbx_strand_id
1 'polypeptide(L)'
;MHLHFLPYLFLFQKQLKQLRNGNNKKKGGAKLPAGPSAMGVVDDRIADVRLHIRGNTKTLGDEVPRGFLQVVSRQDQPKISEKQSGRLELANYLTAKENPLTARVMANRVWHWLFGQGIVRTVDNFGVMGERPSNPELLDHLAHEFIANDWSVKQLVREVVLSRTYRLASDHHEQNFAKDPENLLVWRQNHRRLDAESIRDAILAMSGNLERKPATSSPVATASRRRKQRRV
;
A
#
# COMPACT_ATOMS: atom_id res chain seq x y z
N MET A 1 -4.93 27.47 -4.65
CA MET A 1 -5.99 26.80 -3.84
C MET A 1 -5.34 25.96 -2.75
N HIS A 2 -4.52 26.61 -1.87
CA HIS A 2 -3.53 25.91 -1.00
C HIS A 2 -3.54 26.34 0.47
N LEU A 3 -4.72 26.65 1.08
CA LEU A 3 -4.74 27.25 2.42
C LEU A 3 -5.70 26.63 3.45
N HIS A 4 -6.24 25.42 3.21
CA HIS A 4 -7.18 24.81 4.17
C HIS A 4 -6.63 23.65 5.02
N PHE A 5 -5.38 23.22 4.83
CA PHE A 5 -4.79 22.10 5.59
C PHE A 5 -3.99 22.51 6.85
N LEU A 6 -3.53 23.75 6.93
CA LEU A 6 -2.71 24.22 8.04
C LEU A 6 -3.40 24.20 9.44
N PRO A 7 -4.70 24.54 9.57
CA PRO A 7 -5.35 24.53 10.89
C PRO A 7 -5.48 23.12 11.48
N TYR A 8 -5.71 22.11 10.64
CA TYR A 8 -5.85 20.72 11.09
C TYR A 8 -4.52 20.12 11.56
N LEU A 9 -3.42 20.46 10.89
CA LEU A 9 -2.08 20.02 11.29
C LEU A 9 -1.67 20.61 12.65
N PHE A 10 -2.01 21.87 12.91
CA PHE A 10 -1.72 22.55 14.18
C PHE A 10 -2.57 22.01 15.33
N LEU A 11 -3.82 21.70 15.11
CA LEU A 11 -4.71 21.05 16.08
C LEU A 11 -4.22 19.63 16.38
N PHE A 12 -3.81 18.88 15.38
CA PHE A 12 -3.26 17.54 15.54
C PHE A 12 -1.95 17.54 16.34
N GLN A 13 -1.03 18.45 16.05
CA GLN A 13 0.20 18.62 16.83
C GLN A 13 -0.05 19.02 18.29
N LYS A 14 -1.05 19.87 18.54
CA LYS A 14 -1.44 20.27 19.89
C LYS A 14 -2.05 19.11 20.68
N GLN A 15 -2.86 18.25 20.03
CA GLN A 15 -3.40 17.03 20.62
C GLN A 15 -2.31 15.99 20.91
N LEU A 16 -1.35 15.77 19.98
CA LEU A 16 -0.21 14.90 20.20
C LEU A 16 0.66 15.36 21.40
N LYS A 17 0.85 16.67 21.55
CA LYS A 17 1.60 17.24 22.69
C LYS A 17 0.88 17.05 24.01
N GLN A 18 -0.46 17.11 24.02
CA GLN A 18 -1.27 16.81 25.22
C GLN A 18 -1.25 15.33 25.58
N LEU A 19 -1.30 14.43 24.61
CA LEU A 19 -1.19 12.98 24.82
C LEU A 19 0.20 12.59 25.35
N ARG A 20 1.26 13.21 24.85
CA ARG A 20 2.64 12.98 25.30
C ARG A 20 2.87 13.45 26.75
N ASN A 21 2.24 14.54 27.16
CA ASN A 21 2.31 15.05 28.53
C ASN A 21 1.39 14.31 29.53
N GLY A 22 0.35 13.63 29.02
CA GLY A 22 -0.56 12.81 29.82
C GLY A 22 -0.03 11.43 30.22
N ASN A 23 0.92 10.88 29.46
CA ASN A 23 1.46 9.53 29.70
C ASN A 23 2.42 9.44 30.93
N ASN A 24 2.82 10.56 31.52
CA ASN A 24 3.71 10.56 32.68
C ASN A 24 2.99 10.58 34.03
N LYS A 25 1.66 10.51 34.09
CA LYS A 25 0.93 10.43 35.39
C LYS A 25 -0.25 9.44 35.28
N LYS A 26 -0.08 8.28 35.94
CA LYS A 26 -1.07 7.32 36.43
C LYS A 26 -1.43 6.14 35.52
N LYS A 27 -1.06 4.96 36.01
CA LYS A 27 -1.78 3.67 35.81
C LYS A 27 -3.23 3.80 36.34
N GLY A 28 -4.11 4.35 35.55
CA GLY A 28 -5.53 4.42 35.83
C GLY A 28 -6.19 4.76 34.49
N GLY A 29 -7.11 3.92 34.03
CA GLY A 29 -7.70 3.95 32.70
C GLY A 29 -8.08 5.38 32.26
N ALA A 30 -7.25 5.97 31.42
CA ALA A 30 -7.56 7.24 30.82
C ALA A 30 -8.78 7.05 29.91
N LYS A 31 -9.89 7.74 30.21
CA LYS A 31 -11.03 7.84 29.28
C LYS A 31 -10.49 8.41 27.97
N LEU A 32 -10.58 7.64 26.91
CA LEU A 32 -10.29 8.13 25.55
C LEU A 32 -11.18 9.35 25.28
N PRO A 33 -10.62 10.41 24.67
CA PRO A 33 -11.42 11.58 24.28
C PRO A 33 -12.55 11.16 23.38
N ALA A 34 -13.76 11.70 23.61
CA ALA A 34 -14.91 11.48 22.75
C ALA A 34 -14.67 12.13 21.39
N GLY A 35 -14.30 11.33 20.38
CA GLY A 35 -14.03 11.79 19.01
C GLY A 35 -13.44 10.69 18.15
N PRO A 36 -13.33 10.90 16.83
CA PRO A 36 -12.67 9.95 15.96
C PRO A 36 -11.22 9.77 16.39
N SER A 37 -10.83 8.53 16.70
CA SER A 37 -9.50 8.16 17.11
C SER A 37 -8.88 7.20 16.10
N ALA A 38 -7.58 7.34 15.86
CA ALA A 38 -6.81 6.43 15.04
C ALA A 38 -5.68 5.80 15.87
N MET A 39 -5.32 4.56 15.54
CA MET A 39 -4.12 3.96 16.09
C MET A 39 -2.90 4.68 15.55
N GLY A 40 -1.99 5.04 16.43
CA GLY A 40 -0.71 5.66 16.10
C GLY A 40 0.44 4.89 16.74
N VAL A 41 1.64 5.09 16.21
CA VAL A 41 2.88 4.55 16.73
C VAL A 41 3.73 5.68 17.30
N VAL A 42 4.26 5.49 18.49
CA VAL A 42 5.23 6.39 19.11
C VAL A 42 6.53 5.63 19.33
N ASP A 43 7.65 6.37 19.28
CA ASP A 43 8.95 5.81 19.61
C ASP A 43 9.01 5.55 21.12
N ASP A 44 9.41 4.34 21.50
CA ASP A 44 9.63 3.95 22.89
C ASP A 44 11.15 3.88 23.15
N ARG A 45 11.74 2.71 23.08
CA ARG A 45 13.18 2.52 23.27
C ARG A 45 13.89 2.67 21.93
N ILE A 46 14.71 3.73 21.81
CA ILE A 46 15.53 3.97 20.64
C ILE A 46 16.91 3.36 20.89
N ALA A 47 17.29 2.38 20.07
CA ALA A 47 18.60 1.74 20.14
C ALA A 47 18.97 1.16 18.78
N ASP A 48 20.26 1.09 18.52
CA ASP A 48 20.80 0.30 17.43
C ASP A 48 20.77 -1.18 17.80
N VAL A 49 20.76 -2.05 16.81
CA VAL A 49 20.57 -3.50 17.00
C VAL A 49 21.88 -4.22 16.69
N ARG A 50 22.23 -5.20 17.53
CA ARG A 50 23.38 -6.05 17.25
C ARG A 50 23.05 -7.11 16.21
N LEU A 51 24.02 -7.43 15.37
CA LEU A 51 23.88 -8.46 14.36
C LEU A 51 23.59 -9.82 15.01
N HIS A 52 22.50 -10.48 14.59
CA HIS A 52 22.19 -11.84 14.99
C HIS A 52 22.92 -12.82 14.08
N ILE A 53 24.03 -13.40 14.56
CA ILE A 53 24.86 -14.31 13.77
C ILE A 53 24.02 -15.53 13.37
N ARG A 54 23.90 -15.78 12.06
CA ARG A 54 23.05 -16.83 11.46
C ARG A 54 21.59 -16.80 11.94
N GLY A 55 21.06 -15.60 12.26
CA GLY A 55 19.69 -15.44 12.74
C GLY A 55 19.46 -15.86 14.20
N ASN A 56 20.49 -16.26 14.93
CA ASN A 56 20.36 -16.68 16.32
C ASN A 56 20.34 -15.48 17.26
N THR A 57 19.23 -15.29 17.96
CA THR A 57 19.03 -14.18 18.91
C THR A 57 19.93 -14.23 20.13
N LYS A 58 20.53 -15.36 20.45
CA LYS A 58 21.45 -15.54 21.58
C LYS A 58 22.92 -15.29 21.21
N THR A 59 23.25 -15.36 19.91
CA THR A 59 24.63 -15.17 19.42
C THR A 59 24.71 -13.82 18.73
N LEU A 60 25.09 -12.80 19.49
CA LEU A 60 25.15 -11.43 19.01
C LEU A 60 26.55 -11.07 18.52
N GLY A 61 26.63 -10.47 17.35
CA GLY A 61 27.82 -9.88 16.77
C GLY A 61 27.94 -8.40 17.07
N ASP A 62 28.53 -7.65 16.13
CA ASP A 62 28.75 -6.20 16.26
C ASP A 62 27.44 -5.43 16.23
N GLU A 63 27.47 -4.24 16.80
CA GLU A 63 26.37 -3.30 16.75
C GLU A 63 26.28 -2.66 15.35
N VAL A 64 25.06 -2.67 14.80
CA VAL A 64 24.80 -2.15 13.44
C VAL A 64 23.98 -0.87 13.58
N PRO A 65 24.50 0.26 13.11
CA PRO A 65 23.76 1.51 13.13
C PRO A 65 22.54 1.42 12.22
N ARG A 66 21.45 2.09 12.62
CA ARG A 66 20.25 2.22 11.80
C ARG A 66 20.58 2.94 10.48
N GLY A 67 20.09 2.42 9.39
CA GLY A 67 20.36 2.95 8.07
C GLY A 67 19.39 2.42 7.02
N PHE A 68 19.64 2.78 5.78
CA PHE A 68 18.84 2.36 4.64
C PHE A 68 19.59 1.38 3.75
N LEU A 69 18.86 0.70 2.86
CA LEU A 69 19.47 -0.24 1.92
C LEU A 69 20.42 0.48 0.96
N GLN A 70 21.70 0.19 1.04
CA GLN A 70 22.74 0.86 0.25
C GLN A 70 22.56 0.62 -1.26
N VAL A 71 22.09 -0.56 -1.65
CA VAL A 71 21.90 -0.94 -3.06
C VAL A 71 20.86 -0.08 -3.79
N VAL A 72 19.92 0.50 -3.06
CA VAL A 72 18.85 1.36 -3.61
C VAL A 72 19.09 2.83 -3.27
N SER A 73 20.04 3.10 -2.38
CA SER A 73 20.34 4.44 -1.91
C SER A 73 21.32 5.14 -2.84
N ARG A 74 21.03 6.40 -3.15
CA ARG A 74 22.03 7.33 -3.66
C ARG A 74 23.04 7.66 -2.55
N GLN A 75 24.15 8.30 -2.91
CA GLN A 75 25.27 8.62 -1.99
C GLN A 75 24.86 9.44 -0.76
N ASP A 76 23.76 10.20 -0.84
CA ASP A 76 23.25 11.02 0.25
C ASP A 76 22.10 10.33 1.00
N GLN A 77 22.44 9.39 1.85
CA GLN A 77 21.43 8.80 2.75
C GLN A 77 21.06 9.81 3.85
N PRO A 78 19.76 9.97 4.16
CA PRO A 78 19.35 10.79 5.29
C PRO A 78 19.94 10.22 6.59
N LYS A 79 20.60 11.07 7.36
CA LYS A 79 21.15 10.69 8.68
C LYS A 79 20.00 10.51 9.66
N ILE A 80 19.96 9.35 10.31
CA ILE A 80 19.00 9.09 11.38
C ILE A 80 19.55 9.68 12.66
N SER A 81 18.75 10.54 13.33
CA SER A 81 19.10 11.12 14.61
C SER A 81 19.11 10.05 15.70
N GLU A 82 20.05 10.13 16.63
CA GLU A 82 20.11 9.25 17.82
C GLU A 82 18.86 9.35 18.71
N LYS A 83 18.14 10.46 18.62
CA LYS A 83 16.93 10.74 19.42
C LYS A 83 15.63 10.26 18.77
N GLN A 84 15.69 9.64 17.59
CA GLN A 84 14.53 9.19 16.81
C GLN A 84 14.75 7.77 16.31
N SER A 85 13.67 7.03 16.13
CA SER A 85 13.73 5.64 15.64
C SER A 85 14.14 5.52 14.17
N GLY A 86 14.04 6.57 13.39
CA GLY A 86 14.26 6.57 11.94
C GLY A 86 13.02 6.22 11.10
N ARG A 87 11.85 6.04 11.74
CA ARG A 87 10.62 5.71 10.98
C ARG A 87 10.19 6.82 10.05
N LEU A 88 10.32 8.08 10.47
CA LEU A 88 9.97 9.23 9.62
C LEU A 88 10.95 9.35 8.46
N GLU A 89 12.23 9.19 8.72
CA GLU A 89 13.27 9.20 7.71
C GLU A 89 13.09 8.06 6.70
N LEU A 90 12.71 6.87 7.19
CA LEU A 90 12.36 5.74 6.32
C LEU A 90 11.13 6.03 5.46
N ALA A 91 10.08 6.61 6.03
CA ALA A 91 8.90 7.00 5.28
C ALA A 91 9.24 8.01 4.17
N ASN A 92 10.03 9.04 4.50
CA ASN A 92 10.50 10.03 3.55
C ASN A 92 11.37 9.42 2.46
N TYR A 93 12.25 8.49 2.82
CA TYR A 93 13.10 7.76 1.87
C TYR A 93 12.29 6.90 0.91
N LEU A 94 11.29 6.16 1.41
CA LEU A 94 10.43 5.32 0.58
C LEU A 94 9.55 6.13 -0.38
N THR A 95 9.11 7.31 0.05
CA THR A 95 8.23 8.19 -0.75
C THR A 95 9.00 9.28 -1.51
N ALA A 96 10.32 9.27 -1.46
CA ALA A 96 11.14 10.19 -2.24
C ALA A 96 10.92 9.98 -3.73
N LYS A 97 10.84 11.08 -4.50
CA LYS A 97 10.68 11.02 -5.97
C LYS A 97 11.82 10.30 -6.67
N GLU A 98 12.98 10.35 -6.06
CA GLU A 98 14.21 9.72 -6.51
C GLU A 98 14.28 8.22 -6.23
N ASN A 99 13.36 7.69 -5.40
CA ASN A 99 13.31 6.26 -5.13
C ASN A 99 12.79 5.52 -6.37
N PRO A 100 13.60 4.67 -7.01
CA PRO A 100 13.23 4.06 -8.28
C PRO A 100 12.22 2.93 -8.14
N LEU A 101 11.98 2.42 -6.95
CA LEU A 101 11.21 1.19 -6.74
C LEU A 101 9.77 1.44 -6.29
N THR A 102 9.55 2.32 -5.33
CA THR A 102 8.24 2.44 -4.67
C THR A 102 7.12 2.74 -5.67
N ALA A 103 7.33 3.71 -6.56
CA ALA A 103 6.34 4.07 -7.56
C ALA A 103 6.12 2.95 -8.59
N ARG A 104 7.19 2.28 -9.07
CA ARG A 104 7.09 1.15 -10.00
C ARG A 104 6.34 -0.03 -9.39
N VAL A 105 6.64 -0.38 -8.14
CA VAL A 105 5.95 -1.46 -7.42
C VAL A 105 4.46 -1.15 -7.30
N MET A 106 4.11 0.07 -6.93
CA MET A 106 2.70 0.47 -6.79
C MET A 106 1.97 0.53 -8.13
N ALA A 107 2.58 1.09 -9.16
CA ALA A 107 2.03 1.12 -10.51
C ALA A 107 1.79 -0.30 -11.05
N ASN A 108 2.76 -1.21 -10.84
CA ASN A 108 2.61 -2.61 -11.22
C ASN A 108 1.48 -3.33 -10.46
N ARG A 109 1.30 -3.04 -9.17
CA ARG A 109 0.19 -3.60 -8.38
C ARG A 109 -1.17 -3.10 -8.87
N VAL A 110 -1.29 -1.82 -9.16
CA VAL A 110 -2.52 -1.26 -9.75
C VAL A 110 -2.81 -1.91 -11.10
N TRP A 111 -1.80 -2.05 -11.95
CA TRP A 111 -1.94 -2.75 -13.21
C TRP A 111 -2.38 -4.20 -13.03
N HIS A 112 -1.75 -4.94 -12.11
CA HIS A 112 -2.12 -6.32 -11.77
C HIS A 112 -3.58 -6.42 -11.30
N TRP A 113 -4.04 -5.51 -10.45
CA TRP A 113 -5.42 -5.52 -9.98
C TRP A 113 -6.43 -5.28 -11.12
N LEU A 114 -6.07 -4.50 -12.10
CA LEU A 114 -6.95 -4.16 -13.23
C LEU A 114 -6.94 -5.23 -14.32
N PHE A 115 -5.77 -5.75 -14.68
CA PHE A 115 -5.60 -6.71 -15.79
C PHE A 115 -5.49 -8.18 -15.33
N GLY A 116 -5.33 -8.44 -14.04
CA GLY A 116 -5.13 -9.78 -13.48
C GLY A 116 -3.69 -10.28 -13.54
N GLN A 117 -2.81 -9.59 -14.26
CA GLN A 117 -1.39 -9.89 -14.40
C GLN A 117 -0.60 -8.59 -14.37
N GLY A 118 0.54 -8.57 -13.65
CA GLY A 118 1.41 -7.40 -13.60
C GLY A 118 2.25 -7.25 -14.87
N ILE A 119 2.73 -6.04 -15.15
CA ILE A 119 3.78 -5.79 -16.15
C ILE A 119 5.06 -6.54 -15.73
N VAL A 120 5.34 -6.56 -14.42
CA VAL A 120 6.23 -7.53 -13.78
C VAL A 120 5.33 -8.60 -13.14
N ARG A 121 5.41 -9.84 -13.61
CA ARG A 121 4.51 -10.92 -13.17
C ARG A 121 4.75 -11.31 -11.70
N THR A 122 5.99 -11.24 -11.25
CA THR A 122 6.37 -11.45 -9.84
C THR A 122 6.09 -10.20 -9.01
N VAL A 123 4.81 -9.91 -8.76
CA VAL A 123 4.31 -8.65 -8.18
C VAL A 123 4.97 -8.28 -6.85
N ASP A 124 5.33 -9.28 -6.06
CA ASP A 124 5.95 -9.12 -4.74
C ASP A 124 7.48 -9.29 -4.78
N ASN A 125 8.07 -9.48 -5.96
CA ASN A 125 9.51 -9.65 -6.12
C ASN A 125 10.03 -8.84 -7.31
N PHE A 126 10.58 -7.67 -7.03
CA PHE A 126 11.28 -6.79 -7.97
C PHE A 126 12.81 -6.92 -7.87
N GLY A 127 13.28 -7.93 -7.16
CA GLY A 127 14.71 -8.20 -6.98
C GLY A 127 15.29 -9.06 -8.09
N VAL A 128 16.55 -9.48 -7.88
CA VAL A 128 17.33 -10.30 -8.85
C VAL A 128 16.63 -11.60 -9.23
N MET A 129 15.84 -12.18 -8.32
CA MET A 129 15.09 -13.41 -8.55
C MET A 129 13.68 -13.15 -9.11
N GLY A 130 13.32 -11.89 -9.35
CA GLY A 130 12.06 -11.52 -9.99
C GLY A 130 12.14 -11.55 -11.50
N GLU A 131 10.98 -11.56 -12.15
CA GLU A 131 10.89 -11.45 -13.60
C GLU A 131 11.16 -10.01 -14.07
N ARG A 132 11.62 -9.87 -15.29
CA ARG A 132 11.75 -8.57 -15.93
C ARG A 132 10.38 -8.07 -16.39
N PRO A 133 10.15 -6.75 -16.42
CA PRO A 133 8.91 -6.21 -16.95
C PRO A 133 8.72 -6.58 -18.42
N SER A 134 7.52 -6.98 -18.80
CA SER A 134 7.15 -7.23 -20.20
C SER A 134 7.20 -5.97 -21.07
N ASN A 135 6.98 -4.82 -20.45
CA ASN A 135 7.10 -3.50 -21.08
C ASN A 135 7.69 -2.50 -20.07
N PRO A 136 9.03 -2.31 -20.06
CA PRO A 136 9.71 -1.41 -19.13
C PRO A 136 9.28 0.05 -19.29
N GLU A 137 9.10 0.51 -20.53
CA GLU A 137 8.74 1.90 -20.83
C GLU A 137 7.35 2.24 -20.28
N LEU A 138 6.40 1.33 -20.41
CA LEU A 138 5.06 1.49 -19.85
C LEU A 138 5.10 1.55 -18.32
N LEU A 139 5.89 0.67 -17.69
CA LEU A 139 6.04 0.67 -16.23
C LEU A 139 6.63 1.98 -15.73
N ASP A 140 7.63 2.49 -16.42
CA ASP A 140 8.30 3.74 -16.07
C ASP A 140 7.37 4.95 -16.29
N HIS A 141 6.61 4.97 -17.38
CA HIS A 141 5.60 5.99 -17.64
C HIS A 141 4.55 6.03 -16.51
N LEU A 142 3.94 4.88 -16.18
CA LEU A 142 2.94 4.82 -15.13
C LEU A 142 3.49 5.21 -13.76
N ALA A 143 4.73 4.83 -13.45
CA ALA A 143 5.40 5.23 -12.22
C ALA A 143 5.65 6.75 -12.17
N HIS A 144 6.07 7.34 -13.29
CA HIS A 144 6.29 8.78 -13.40
C HIS A 144 4.97 9.56 -13.21
N GLU A 145 3.91 9.17 -13.94
CA GLU A 145 2.59 9.79 -13.81
C GLU A 145 2.02 9.65 -12.39
N PHE A 146 2.26 8.51 -11.74
CA PHE A 146 1.84 8.31 -10.36
C PHE A 146 2.51 9.30 -9.39
N ILE A 147 3.82 9.56 -9.55
CA ILE A 147 4.54 10.57 -8.77
C ILE A 147 4.06 11.98 -9.12
N ALA A 148 3.90 12.29 -10.42
CA ALA A 148 3.48 13.60 -10.91
C ALA A 148 2.07 13.99 -10.41
N ASN A 149 1.21 12.99 -10.21
CA ASN A 149 -0.15 13.14 -9.67
C ASN A 149 -0.22 12.97 -8.14
N ASP A 150 0.82 13.38 -7.41
CA ASP A 150 0.88 13.35 -5.94
C ASP A 150 0.54 11.98 -5.33
N TRP A 151 1.04 10.89 -5.92
CA TRP A 151 0.82 9.51 -5.47
C TRP A 151 -0.66 9.12 -5.41
N SER A 152 -1.48 9.67 -6.29
CA SER A 152 -2.92 9.42 -6.34
C SER A 152 -3.25 8.11 -7.05
N VAL A 153 -3.48 7.04 -6.29
CA VAL A 153 -3.94 5.74 -6.81
C VAL A 153 -5.24 5.91 -7.61
N LYS A 154 -6.14 6.80 -7.19
CA LYS A 154 -7.40 7.06 -7.90
C LYS A 154 -7.18 7.64 -9.29
N GLN A 155 -6.22 8.54 -9.44
CA GLN A 155 -5.87 9.11 -10.74
C GLN A 155 -5.23 8.07 -11.65
N LEU A 156 -4.28 7.29 -11.12
CA LEU A 156 -3.64 6.21 -11.87
C LEU A 156 -4.66 5.14 -12.34
N VAL A 157 -5.57 4.72 -11.47
CA VAL A 157 -6.67 3.80 -11.86
C VAL A 157 -7.53 4.43 -12.96
N ARG A 158 -7.91 5.70 -12.82
CA ARG A 158 -8.72 6.41 -13.83
C ARG A 158 -8.03 6.45 -15.19
N GLU A 159 -6.74 6.75 -15.22
CA GLU A 159 -5.95 6.80 -16.44
C GLU A 159 -5.93 5.43 -17.14
N VAL A 160 -5.64 4.38 -16.39
CA VAL A 160 -5.57 3.01 -16.94
C VAL A 160 -6.94 2.54 -17.44
N VAL A 161 -8.04 2.73 -16.68
CA VAL A 161 -9.37 2.24 -17.10
C VAL A 161 -9.97 3.02 -18.26
N LEU A 162 -9.55 4.26 -18.48
CA LEU A 162 -9.96 5.06 -19.63
C LEU A 162 -9.10 4.77 -20.88
N SER A 163 -8.01 4.05 -20.73
CA SER A 163 -7.14 3.69 -21.85
C SER A 163 -7.83 2.79 -22.85
N ARG A 164 -7.37 2.83 -24.10
CA ARG A 164 -7.84 1.91 -25.16
C ARG A 164 -7.55 0.45 -24.78
N THR A 165 -6.41 0.18 -24.18
CA THR A 165 -5.97 -1.15 -23.78
C THR A 165 -6.94 -1.80 -22.79
N TYR A 166 -7.42 -1.06 -21.78
CA TYR A 166 -8.37 -1.61 -20.80
C TYR A 166 -9.75 -1.90 -21.42
N ARG A 167 -10.11 -1.22 -22.51
CA ARG A 167 -11.40 -1.38 -23.21
C ARG A 167 -11.35 -2.37 -24.37
N LEU A 168 -10.27 -3.12 -24.53
CA LEU A 168 -10.19 -4.19 -25.50
C LEU A 168 -11.21 -5.28 -25.18
N ALA A 169 -11.75 -5.91 -26.24
CA ALA A 169 -12.55 -7.12 -26.10
C ALA A 169 -11.69 -8.29 -25.61
N SER A 170 -12.33 -9.31 -25.05
CA SER A 170 -11.66 -10.53 -24.61
C SER A 170 -11.69 -11.65 -25.66
N ASP A 171 -12.10 -11.33 -26.87
CA ASP A 171 -12.26 -12.30 -27.95
C ASP A 171 -10.92 -12.95 -28.35
N HIS A 172 -10.99 -14.20 -28.75
CA HIS A 172 -9.85 -14.94 -29.25
C HIS A 172 -9.52 -14.51 -30.69
N HIS A 173 -8.22 -14.33 -30.97
CA HIS A 173 -7.71 -14.04 -32.28
C HIS A 173 -6.50 -14.93 -32.58
N GLU A 174 -6.64 -15.89 -33.50
CA GLU A 174 -5.65 -16.94 -33.74
C GLU A 174 -4.24 -16.42 -34.04
N GLN A 175 -4.12 -15.40 -34.89
CA GLN A 175 -2.82 -14.84 -35.24
C GLN A 175 -2.11 -14.14 -34.05
N ASN A 176 -2.86 -13.50 -33.18
CA ASN A 176 -2.32 -12.87 -31.98
C ASN A 176 -1.96 -13.92 -30.93
N PHE A 177 -2.82 -14.93 -30.78
CA PHE A 177 -2.57 -16.04 -29.87
C PHE A 177 -1.31 -16.84 -30.27
N ALA A 178 -1.09 -17.05 -31.56
CA ALA A 178 0.12 -17.73 -32.05
C ALA A 178 1.42 -16.95 -31.72
N LYS A 179 1.34 -15.62 -31.64
CA LYS A 179 2.49 -14.75 -31.31
C LYS A 179 2.68 -14.53 -29.80
N ASP A 180 1.60 -14.40 -29.06
CA ASP A 180 1.60 -14.09 -27.64
C ASP A 180 0.46 -14.84 -26.94
N PRO A 181 0.62 -16.16 -26.72
CA PRO A 181 -0.40 -16.99 -26.09
C PRO A 181 -0.69 -16.60 -24.65
N GLU A 182 0.30 -16.07 -23.95
CA GLU A 182 0.16 -15.63 -22.54
C GLU A 182 -0.40 -14.20 -22.38
N ASN A 183 -0.68 -13.52 -23.50
CA ASN A 183 -1.18 -12.16 -23.52
C ASN A 183 -0.30 -11.15 -22.75
N LEU A 184 1.02 -11.31 -22.84
CA LEU A 184 1.99 -10.44 -22.17
C LEU A 184 1.97 -9.00 -22.69
N LEU A 185 1.65 -8.85 -23.98
CA LEU A 185 1.54 -7.55 -24.66
C LEU A 185 0.12 -6.97 -24.62
N VAL A 186 -0.78 -7.63 -23.89
CA VAL A 186 -2.17 -7.19 -23.66
C VAL A 186 -2.91 -6.87 -24.99
N TRP A 187 -2.89 -7.83 -25.93
CA TRP A 187 -3.61 -7.71 -27.19
C TRP A 187 -5.12 -7.94 -27.05
N ARG A 188 -5.58 -8.49 -25.91
CA ARG A 188 -6.99 -8.64 -25.52
C ARG A 188 -7.14 -8.40 -24.02
N GLN A 189 -8.37 -8.20 -23.54
CA GLN A 189 -8.65 -8.22 -22.12
C GLN A 189 -8.61 -9.66 -21.59
N ASN A 190 -7.97 -9.86 -20.43
CA ASN A 190 -7.90 -11.16 -19.79
C ASN A 190 -9.26 -11.57 -19.20
N HIS A 191 -9.64 -12.84 -19.38
CA HIS A 191 -10.76 -13.40 -18.64
C HIS A 191 -10.40 -13.51 -17.16
N ARG A 192 -11.23 -12.94 -16.29
CA ARG A 192 -11.08 -13.02 -14.86
C ARG A 192 -12.32 -13.58 -14.21
N ARG A 193 -12.13 -14.54 -13.31
CA ARG A 193 -13.20 -14.94 -12.40
C ARG A 193 -13.41 -13.83 -11.38
N LEU A 194 -14.65 -13.41 -11.16
CA LEU A 194 -15.00 -12.50 -10.09
C LEU A 194 -14.80 -13.19 -8.74
N ASP A 195 -14.37 -12.42 -7.74
CA ASP A 195 -14.36 -12.86 -6.35
C ASP A 195 -15.79 -12.99 -5.78
N ALA A 196 -15.92 -13.68 -4.67
CA ALA A 196 -17.23 -13.95 -4.05
C ALA A 196 -17.93 -12.65 -3.63
N GLU A 197 -17.16 -11.67 -3.16
CA GLU A 197 -17.66 -10.35 -2.76
C GLU A 197 -18.24 -9.59 -3.94
N SER A 198 -17.52 -9.55 -5.06
CA SER A 198 -17.98 -8.89 -6.29
C SER A 198 -19.22 -9.57 -6.87
N ILE A 199 -19.30 -10.90 -6.85
CA ILE A 199 -20.50 -11.65 -7.29
C ILE A 199 -21.69 -11.31 -6.39
N ARG A 200 -21.50 -11.34 -5.07
CA ARG A 200 -22.53 -10.99 -4.09
C ARG A 200 -23.03 -9.57 -4.29
N ASP A 201 -22.14 -8.63 -4.43
CA ASP A 201 -22.49 -7.22 -4.59
C ASP A 201 -23.20 -6.97 -5.94
N ALA A 202 -22.80 -7.67 -7.00
CA ALA A 202 -23.50 -7.64 -8.28
C ALA A 202 -24.95 -8.15 -8.14
N ILE A 203 -25.18 -9.27 -7.45
CA ILE A 203 -26.51 -9.81 -7.19
C ILE A 203 -27.35 -8.82 -6.39
N LEU A 204 -26.78 -8.23 -5.33
CA LEU A 204 -27.48 -7.22 -4.53
C LEU A 204 -27.79 -5.95 -5.32
N ALA A 205 -26.88 -5.53 -6.20
CA ALA A 205 -27.10 -4.37 -7.08
C ALA A 205 -28.23 -4.62 -8.06
N MET A 206 -28.27 -5.80 -8.70
CA MET A 206 -29.32 -6.19 -9.63
C MET A 206 -30.68 -6.30 -8.96
N SER A 207 -30.73 -6.76 -7.71
CA SER A 207 -31.97 -6.85 -6.91
C SER A 207 -32.37 -5.52 -6.26
N GLY A 208 -31.62 -4.44 -6.42
CA GLY A 208 -31.86 -3.15 -5.78
C GLY A 208 -31.58 -3.09 -4.27
N ASN A 209 -30.98 -4.14 -3.71
CA ASN A 209 -30.75 -4.29 -2.25
C ASN A 209 -29.32 -3.93 -1.84
N LEU A 210 -28.46 -3.42 -2.74
CA LEU A 210 -27.10 -3.04 -2.41
C LEU A 210 -27.07 -1.77 -1.55
N GLU A 211 -26.68 -1.91 -0.30
CA GLU A 211 -26.43 -0.77 0.59
C GLU A 211 -25.00 -0.25 0.39
N ARG A 212 -24.88 1.00 -0.12
CA ARG A 212 -23.59 1.63 -0.40
C ARG A 212 -23.00 2.42 0.78
N LYS A 213 -23.71 2.48 1.90
CA LYS A 213 -23.21 3.17 3.10
C LYS A 213 -22.11 2.34 3.75
N PRO A 214 -20.94 2.94 4.06
CA PRO A 214 -19.91 2.25 4.81
C PRO A 214 -20.46 1.75 6.14
N ALA A 215 -20.18 0.50 6.48
CA ALA A 215 -20.54 -0.03 7.80
C ALA A 215 -19.74 0.73 8.87
N THR A 216 -20.43 1.25 9.88
CA THR A 216 -19.80 1.95 11.02
C THR A 216 -19.12 1.00 12.00
N SER A 217 -19.44 -0.30 11.92
CA SER A 217 -18.82 -1.36 12.73
C SER A 217 -18.88 -2.70 12.00
N SER A 218 -18.03 -3.64 12.41
CA SER A 218 -18.08 -4.99 11.86
C SER A 218 -19.41 -5.67 12.20
N PRO A 219 -20.18 -6.13 11.20
CA PRO A 219 -21.43 -6.86 11.45
C PRO A 219 -21.20 -8.13 12.29
N VAL A 220 -19.98 -8.67 12.24
CA VAL A 220 -19.59 -9.85 13.03
C VAL A 220 -19.37 -9.51 14.51
N ALA A 221 -18.87 -8.31 14.81
CA ALA A 221 -18.66 -7.87 16.19
C ALA A 221 -19.96 -7.67 16.95
N THR A 222 -21.03 -7.27 16.24
CA THR A 222 -22.36 -6.99 16.84
C THR A 222 -23.35 -8.15 16.70
N ALA A 223 -23.03 -9.18 15.90
CA ALA A 223 -23.90 -10.33 15.71
C ALA A 223 -23.96 -11.20 16.97
N SER A 224 -25.16 -11.49 17.48
CA SER A 224 -25.33 -12.44 18.56
C SER A 224 -24.79 -13.84 18.17
N ARG A 225 -24.31 -14.64 19.13
CA ARG A 225 -23.79 -16.01 18.89
C ARG A 225 -24.67 -16.85 17.98
N ARG A 226 -26.00 -16.74 18.09
CA ARG A 226 -26.96 -17.47 17.27
C ARG A 226 -26.97 -17.07 15.79
N ARG A 227 -26.66 -15.80 15.45
CA ARG A 227 -26.55 -15.35 14.06
C ARG A 227 -25.20 -15.72 13.41
N LYS A 228 -24.15 -15.89 14.22
CA LYS A 228 -22.82 -16.31 13.71
C LYS A 228 -22.81 -17.72 13.12
N GLN A 229 -23.71 -18.62 13.60
CA GLN A 229 -23.82 -20.01 13.11
C GLN A 229 -24.65 -20.18 11.83
N ARG A 230 -25.35 -19.16 11.36
CA ARG A 230 -26.20 -19.22 10.15
C ARG A 230 -25.56 -18.61 8.91
N ARG A 231 -24.28 -18.25 8.97
CA ARG A 231 -23.51 -17.76 7.82
C ARG A 231 -22.37 -18.74 7.56
N VAL A 232 -22.73 -19.85 6.97
CA VAL A 232 -21.85 -20.74 6.20
C VAL A 232 -22.29 -20.63 4.76
#